data_7720371e3c0f4a0fccbc4d2cfac9c4bc
#
_entry.id   7720371e3c0f4a0fccbc4d2cfac9c4bc
#
_cell.length_a   1.000
_cell.length_b   1.000
_cell.length_c   1.000
_cell.angle_alpha   90.00
_cell.angle_beta   90.00
_cell.angle_gamma   90.00
#
_symmetry.space_group_name_H-M   'P 1'
#
loop_
_entity.id
_entity.type
_entity.pdbx_description
1 polymer ?
#
loop_
_entity_poly.entity_id
_entity_poly.type
_entity_poly.pdbx_seq_one_letter_code
_entity_poly.pdbx_strand_id
1 'polypeptide(L)'
;VGGGNTRSMLAVWRDWGVDAALRKAYEHGVVLGGWSAGSICWFEQGVTDSIAGPLTALPCLGFLEGSNCPHYDSEPDRRPTYERLIGKGQLQPGLAADDGVGLHFVNEELVEAVSQAPKARGWRVRPSGKAAKSVSLKTRVL
;
A
#
# COMPACT_ATOMS: atom_id res chain seq x y z
N VAL A 1 -11.49 -5.86 -0.78
CA VAL A 1 -11.65 -4.85 0.29
C VAL A 1 -11.76 -3.48 -0.34
N GLY A 2 -12.77 -2.70 0.09
CA GLY A 2 -13.00 -1.33 -0.38
C GLY A 2 -12.09 -0.29 0.27
N GLY A 3 -12.23 0.95 -0.22
CA GLY A 3 -11.62 2.13 0.38
C GLY A 3 -12.34 2.57 1.66
N GLY A 4 -11.76 3.51 2.39
CA GLY A 4 -12.32 4.08 3.61
C GLY A 4 -11.25 4.42 4.65
N ASN A 5 -11.63 4.44 5.93
CA ASN A 5 -10.71 4.70 7.02
C ASN A 5 -9.95 3.43 7.41
N THR A 6 -8.69 3.34 7.03
CA THR A 6 -7.84 2.15 7.26
C THR A 6 -7.72 1.80 8.74
N ARG A 7 -7.53 2.79 9.61
CA ARG A 7 -7.37 2.59 11.05
C ARG A 7 -8.63 1.97 11.67
N SER A 8 -9.79 2.55 11.38
CA SER A 8 -11.06 2.05 11.90
C SER A 8 -11.38 0.65 11.38
N MET A 9 -11.13 0.41 10.11
CA MET A 9 -11.30 -0.92 9.49
C MET A 9 -10.44 -1.96 10.20
N LEU A 10 -9.15 -1.71 10.37
CA LEU A 10 -8.24 -2.64 11.06
C LEU A 10 -8.57 -2.85 12.53
N ALA A 11 -9.05 -1.82 13.24
CA ALA A 11 -9.48 -1.94 14.62
C ALA A 11 -10.69 -2.89 14.74
N VAL A 12 -11.70 -2.68 13.90
CA VAL A 12 -12.89 -3.55 13.85
C VAL A 12 -12.50 -4.97 13.47
N TRP A 13 -11.64 -5.15 12.48
CA TRP A 13 -11.23 -6.49 12.04
C TRP A 13 -10.48 -7.27 13.12
N ARG A 14 -9.60 -6.61 13.86
CA ARG A 14 -8.87 -7.25 14.98
C ARG A 14 -9.81 -7.60 16.12
N ASP A 15 -10.74 -6.72 16.47
CA ASP A 15 -11.71 -6.95 17.54
C ASP A 15 -12.67 -8.12 17.23
N TRP A 16 -13.02 -8.27 15.96
CA TRP A 16 -13.96 -9.32 15.50
C TRP A 16 -13.28 -10.56 14.91
N GLY A 17 -11.95 -10.64 14.90
CA GLY A 17 -11.20 -11.76 14.37
C GLY A 17 -11.27 -11.91 12.83
N VAL A 18 -11.64 -10.85 12.12
CA VAL A 18 -11.70 -10.86 10.65
C VAL A 18 -10.31 -10.98 10.04
N ASP A 19 -9.30 -10.37 10.65
CA ASP A 19 -7.90 -10.46 10.25
C ASP A 19 -7.40 -11.93 10.28
N ALA A 20 -7.73 -12.68 11.33
CA ALA A 20 -7.42 -14.11 11.44
C ALA A 20 -8.18 -14.94 10.39
N ALA A 21 -9.45 -14.61 10.12
CA ALA A 21 -10.23 -15.29 9.10
C ALA A 21 -9.67 -15.02 7.69
N LEU A 22 -9.22 -13.79 7.40
CA LEU A 22 -8.57 -13.44 6.15
C LEU A 22 -7.22 -14.17 5.98
N ARG A 23 -6.41 -14.27 7.04
CA ARG A 23 -5.17 -15.05 7.01
C ARG A 23 -5.44 -16.51 6.66
N LYS A 24 -6.42 -17.11 7.32
CA LYS A 24 -6.84 -18.48 7.03
C LYS A 24 -7.35 -18.65 5.60
N ALA A 25 -8.14 -17.71 5.09
CA ALA A 25 -8.61 -17.74 3.70
C ALA A 25 -7.45 -17.69 2.71
N TYR A 26 -6.49 -16.79 2.94
CA TYR A 26 -5.27 -16.68 2.13
C TYR A 26 -4.47 -17.99 2.10
N GLU A 27 -4.24 -18.61 3.25
CA GLU A 27 -3.54 -19.90 3.38
C GLU A 27 -4.27 -21.05 2.66
N HIS A 28 -5.58 -20.92 2.42
CA HIS A 28 -6.38 -21.83 1.61
C HIS A 28 -6.49 -21.45 0.14
N GLY A 29 -5.67 -20.50 -0.34
CA GLY A 29 -5.58 -20.11 -1.74
C GLY A 29 -6.67 -19.14 -2.21
N VAL A 30 -7.40 -18.50 -1.29
CA VAL A 30 -8.35 -17.43 -1.65
C VAL A 30 -7.58 -16.20 -2.11
N VAL A 31 -7.91 -15.68 -3.28
CA VAL A 31 -7.33 -14.45 -3.80
C VAL A 31 -7.86 -13.26 -3.00
N LEU A 32 -6.95 -12.51 -2.41
CA LEU A 32 -7.25 -11.27 -1.68
C LEU A 32 -6.92 -10.06 -2.54
N GLY A 33 -7.68 -8.98 -2.39
CA GLY A 33 -7.45 -7.75 -3.13
C GLY A 33 -8.20 -6.57 -2.54
N GLY A 34 -7.87 -5.37 -3.04
CA GLY A 34 -8.54 -4.16 -2.60
C GLY A 34 -7.89 -2.89 -3.11
N TRP A 35 -8.54 -1.77 -2.86
CA TRP A 35 -8.08 -0.45 -3.28
C TRP A 35 -8.10 0.55 -2.12
N SER A 36 -7.26 1.57 -2.16
CA SER A 36 -7.12 2.60 -1.12
C SER A 36 -6.83 1.96 0.26
N ALA A 37 -7.66 2.14 1.27
CA ALA A 37 -7.55 1.46 2.56
C ALA A 37 -7.44 -0.06 2.41
N GLY A 38 -8.17 -0.64 1.46
CA GLY A 38 -8.12 -2.07 1.14
C GLY A 38 -6.88 -2.51 0.37
N SER A 39 -6.08 -1.60 -0.17
CA SER A 39 -4.72 -1.87 -0.66
C SER A 39 -3.71 -1.78 0.48
N ILE A 40 -3.77 -0.70 1.27
CA ILE A 40 -2.86 -0.44 2.39
C ILE A 40 -2.86 -1.60 3.39
N CYS A 41 -4.01 -2.14 3.72
CA CYS A 41 -4.20 -3.09 4.81
C CYS A 41 -3.39 -4.40 4.67
N TRP A 42 -3.01 -4.79 3.47
CA TRP A 42 -2.28 -6.03 3.21
C TRP A 42 -0.80 -5.98 3.57
N PHE A 43 -0.20 -4.79 3.57
CA PHE A 43 1.22 -4.60 3.86
C PHE A 43 1.51 -4.60 5.37
N GLU A 44 2.78 -4.60 5.74
CA GLU A 44 3.18 -4.41 7.15
C GLU A 44 2.83 -3.01 7.63
N GLN A 45 2.95 -2.01 6.74
CA GLN A 45 2.69 -0.60 7.02
C GLN A 45 2.10 0.10 5.80
N GLY A 46 1.52 1.26 6.03
CA GLY A 46 1.11 2.16 4.95
C GLY A 46 0.98 3.59 5.39
N VAL A 47 0.89 4.50 4.43
CA VAL A 47 0.61 5.91 4.69
C VAL A 47 -0.89 6.16 4.57
N THR A 48 -1.46 6.84 5.54
CA THR A 48 -2.91 7.03 5.63
C THR A 48 -3.29 8.39 6.20
N ASP A 49 -4.47 8.86 5.83
CA ASP A 49 -5.21 10.00 6.38
C ASP A 49 -6.25 9.60 7.43
N SER A 50 -6.24 8.35 7.86
CA SER A 50 -7.23 7.80 8.80
C SER A 50 -7.20 8.42 10.20
N ILE A 51 -6.19 9.23 10.50
CA ILE A 51 -6.05 9.97 11.76
C ILE A 51 -6.10 11.45 11.41
N ALA A 52 -6.88 12.22 12.18
CA ALA A 52 -6.98 13.67 11.96
C ALA A 52 -5.59 14.33 11.96
N GLY A 53 -5.34 15.21 11.00
CA GLY A 53 -4.06 15.88 10.80
C GLY A 53 -3.32 15.43 9.53
N PRO A 54 -2.00 15.58 9.48
CA PRO A 54 -1.23 15.19 8.30
C PRO A 54 -1.19 13.66 8.12
N LEU A 55 -0.90 13.23 6.90
CA LEU A 55 -0.68 11.83 6.58
C LEU A 55 0.38 11.20 7.49
N THR A 56 0.07 10.02 8.03
CA THR A 56 0.92 9.29 8.98
C THR A 56 1.17 7.84 8.55
N ALA A 57 2.22 7.24 9.11
CA ALA A 57 2.44 5.81 9.02
C ALA A 57 1.45 5.05 9.92
N LEU A 58 0.94 3.93 9.44
CA LEU A 58 0.03 3.04 10.16
C LEU A 58 0.51 1.59 10.02
N PRO A 59 0.67 0.84 11.13
CA PRO A 59 0.88 -0.60 11.09
C PRO A 59 -0.38 -1.32 10.59
N CYS A 60 -0.21 -2.26 9.66
CA CYS A 60 -1.30 -2.99 9.01
C CYS A 60 -1.26 -4.49 9.30
N LEU A 61 -1.69 -5.35 8.37
CA LEU A 61 -1.84 -6.79 8.62
C LEU A 61 -0.59 -7.62 8.33
N GLY A 62 0.35 -7.11 7.53
CA GLY A 62 1.60 -7.80 7.24
C GLY A 62 1.45 -9.09 6.42
N PHE A 63 0.54 -9.12 5.46
CA PHE A 63 0.52 -10.18 4.44
C PHE A 63 1.63 -9.95 3.41
N LEU A 64 1.93 -8.71 3.12
CA LEU A 64 2.97 -8.27 2.20
C LEU A 64 4.04 -7.47 2.96
N GLU A 65 5.29 -7.71 2.65
CA GLU A 65 6.43 -7.03 3.25
C GLU A 65 6.48 -5.55 2.87
N GLY A 66 6.97 -4.73 3.77
CA GLY A 66 7.20 -3.31 3.56
C GLY A 66 5.94 -2.46 3.69
N SER A 67 5.86 -1.40 2.89
CA SER A 67 4.79 -0.42 3.00
C SER A 67 4.09 -0.12 1.68
N ASN A 68 2.88 0.48 1.79
CA ASN A 68 2.07 0.85 0.62
C ASN A 68 1.57 2.30 0.68
N CYS A 69 1.53 2.93 -0.50
CA CYS A 69 0.94 4.25 -0.70
C CYS A 69 0.11 4.27 -2.00
N PRO A 70 -1.22 4.16 -1.93
CA PRO A 70 -2.12 4.42 -3.05
C PRO A 70 -2.26 5.92 -3.32
N HIS A 71 -2.95 6.29 -4.41
CA HIS A 71 -3.24 7.67 -4.81
C HIS A 71 -1.98 8.53 -4.98
N TYR A 72 -0.91 7.92 -5.51
CA TYR A 72 0.42 8.51 -5.49
C TYR A 72 0.57 9.72 -6.39
N ASP A 73 -0.24 9.82 -7.44
CA ASP A 73 -0.30 10.94 -8.39
C ASP A 73 -1.46 11.89 -8.13
N SER A 74 -2.58 11.40 -7.59
CA SER A 74 -3.84 12.17 -7.49
C SER A 74 -3.99 12.97 -6.21
N GLU A 75 -3.39 12.51 -5.10
CA GLU A 75 -3.41 13.23 -3.82
C GLU A 75 -2.06 13.92 -3.59
N PRO A 76 -2.00 15.28 -3.62
CA PRO A 76 -0.74 16.03 -3.65
C PRO A 76 0.24 15.73 -2.50
N ASP A 77 -0.29 15.41 -1.32
CA ASP A 77 0.51 15.17 -0.12
C ASP A 77 1.04 13.73 0.00
N ARG A 78 0.52 12.78 -0.81
CA ARG A 78 0.89 11.36 -0.72
C ARG A 78 2.36 11.14 -1.01
N ARG A 79 2.80 11.52 -2.19
CA ARG A 79 4.17 11.29 -2.63
C ARG A 79 5.21 11.97 -1.74
N PRO A 80 5.14 13.28 -1.45
CA PRO A 80 6.15 13.93 -0.61
C PRO A 80 6.15 13.39 0.83
N THR A 81 5.00 13.02 1.37
CA THR A 81 4.94 12.44 2.72
C THR A 81 5.51 11.03 2.74
N TYR A 82 5.18 10.19 1.77
CA TYR A 82 5.68 8.83 1.70
C TYR A 82 7.21 8.78 1.57
N GLU A 83 7.75 9.57 0.64
CA GLU A 83 9.20 9.71 0.46
C GLU A 83 9.89 10.24 1.74
N ARG A 84 9.31 11.24 2.39
CA ARG A 84 9.82 11.80 3.65
C ARG A 84 9.83 10.78 4.79
N LEU A 85 8.76 10.02 4.97
CA LEU A 85 8.66 9.02 6.03
C LEU A 85 9.66 7.88 5.83
N ILE A 86 9.81 7.38 4.60
CA ILE A 86 10.82 6.37 4.26
C ILE A 86 12.23 6.91 4.43
N GLY A 87 12.51 8.12 3.95
CA GLY A 87 13.84 8.75 4.08
C GLY A 87 14.25 8.99 5.53
N LYS A 88 13.29 9.17 6.45
CA LYS A 88 13.52 9.29 7.90
C LYS A 88 13.54 7.95 8.64
N GLY A 89 13.32 6.83 7.98
CA GLY A 89 13.19 5.53 8.62
C GLY A 89 11.94 5.37 9.50
N GLN A 90 10.93 6.22 9.32
CA GLN A 90 9.65 6.17 10.04
C GLN A 90 8.63 5.26 9.34
N LEU A 91 8.92 4.86 8.12
CA LEU A 91 8.16 3.92 7.33
C LEU A 91 9.15 3.02 6.58
N GLN A 92 8.82 1.73 6.45
CA GLN A 92 9.64 0.81 5.67
C GLN A 92 9.63 1.19 4.19
N PRO A 93 10.66 0.83 3.42
CA PRO A 93 10.62 0.87 1.97
C PRO A 93 9.41 0.12 1.44
N GLY A 94 8.89 0.52 0.29
CA GLY A 94 7.70 -0.15 -0.20
C GLY A 94 7.30 0.22 -1.61
N LEU A 95 6.01 0.07 -1.86
CA LEU A 95 5.39 0.27 -3.16
C LEU A 95 4.34 1.37 -3.10
N ALA A 96 4.30 2.17 -4.16
CA ALA A 96 3.22 3.13 -4.35
C ALA A 96 2.55 2.90 -5.71
N ALA A 97 1.33 3.34 -5.84
CA ALA A 97 0.54 3.19 -7.05
C ALA A 97 -0.20 4.47 -7.38
N ASP A 98 -0.07 4.91 -8.62
CA ASP A 98 -0.93 5.94 -9.20
C ASP A 98 -2.36 5.40 -9.32
N ASP A 99 -3.33 6.28 -9.45
CA ASP A 99 -4.72 5.87 -9.65
C ASP A 99 -4.89 5.02 -10.92
N GLY A 100 -5.67 3.96 -10.82
CA GLY A 100 -5.86 3.00 -11.91
C GLY A 100 -4.72 2.00 -12.11
N VAL A 101 -3.75 1.95 -11.19
CA VAL A 101 -2.69 0.93 -11.20
C VAL A 101 -3.01 -0.20 -10.26
N GLY A 102 -2.93 -1.43 -10.77
CA GLY A 102 -2.96 -2.67 -10.00
C GLY A 102 -1.55 -3.24 -9.80
N LEU A 103 -1.25 -3.64 -8.57
CA LEU A 103 -0.04 -4.38 -8.21
C LEU A 103 -0.43 -5.84 -7.99
N HIS A 104 0.06 -6.72 -8.83
CA HIS A 104 -0.26 -8.16 -8.79
C HIS A 104 0.87 -8.92 -8.09
N PHE A 105 0.48 -9.63 -7.03
CA PHE A 105 1.38 -10.45 -6.23
C PHE A 105 1.02 -11.93 -6.36
N VAL A 106 2.02 -12.78 -6.34
CA VAL A 106 1.87 -14.23 -6.21
C VAL A 106 2.85 -14.71 -5.15
N ASN A 107 2.35 -15.39 -4.13
CA ASN A 107 3.16 -15.83 -2.98
C ASN A 107 4.01 -14.69 -2.39
N GLU A 108 3.38 -13.56 -2.10
CA GLU A 108 3.95 -12.33 -1.54
C GLU A 108 4.96 -11.60 -2.44
N GLU A 109 5.29 -12.13 -3.62
CA GLU A 109 6.19 -11.49 -4.57
C GLU A 109 5.43 -10.66 -5.61
N LEU A 110 5.88 -9.44 -5.86
CA LEU A 110 5.33 -8.59 -6.92
C LEU A 110 5.70 -9.16 -8.29
N VAL A 111 4.72 -9.67 -9.01
CA VAL A 111 4.89 -10.26 -10.34
C VAL A 111 4.80 -9.19 -11.44
N GLU A 112 3.80 -8.33 -11.36
CA GLU A 112 3.61 -7.26 -12.35
C GLU A 112 2.85 -6.06 -11.78
N ALA A 113 3.02 -4.91 -12.43
CA ALA A 113 2.15 -3.77 -12.30
C ALA A 113 1.35 -3.61 -13.60
N VAL A 114 0.04 -3.40 -13.49
CA VAL A 114 -0.86 -3.18 -14.63
C VAL A 114 -1.58 -1.85 -14.46
N SER A 115 -2.02 -1.24 -15.56
CA SER A 115 -2.73 0.04 -15.51
C SER A 115 -3.82 0.12 -16.56
N GLN A 116 -4.91 0.81 -16.23
CA GLN A 116 -5.95 1.21 -17.16
C GLN A 116 -5.59 2.48 -17.93
N ALA A 117 -4.58 3.24 -17.48
CA ALA A 117 -4.16 4.49 -18.09
C ALA A 117 -2.69 4.44 -18.56
N PRO A 118 -2.39 4.87 -19.79
CA PRO A 118 -1.05 4.74 -20.38
C PRO A 118 0.07 5.46 -19.61
N LYS A 119 -0.27 6.50 -18.83
CA LYS A 119 0.70 7.29 -18.06
C LYS A 119 0.83 6.89 -16.61
N ALA A 120 -0.16 6.18 -16.04
CA ALA A 120 -0.15 5.77 -14.64
C ALA A 120 0.89 4.66 -14.39
N ARG A 121 1.56 4.71 -13.26
CA ARG A 121 2.68 3.83 -12.91
C ARG A 121 2.55 3.28 -11.49
N GLY A 122 3.06 2.07 -11.32
CA GLY A 122 3.51 1.59 -10.02
C GLY A 122 4.92 2.14 -9.73
N TRP A 123 5.24 2.29 -8.47
CA TRP A 123 6.49 2.85 -8.00
C TRP A 123 7.11 1.98 -6.91
N ARG A 124 8.43 1.83 -6.95
CA ARG A 124 9.21 1.30 -5.84
C ARG A 124 9.92 2.45 -5.15
N VAL A 125 9.69 2.60 -3.85
CA VAL A 125 10.25 3.70 -3.05
C VAL A 125 11.21 3.14 -2.02
N ARG A 126 12.44 3.61 -2.05
CA ARG A 126 13.54 3.16 -1.19
C ARG A 126 14.32 4.33 -0.61
N PRO A 127 14.97 4.16 0.57
CA PRO A 127 15.88 5.16 1.09
C PRO A 127 17.00 5.49 0.10
N SER A 128 17.38 6.76 0.05
CA SER A 128 18.50 7.27 -0.77
C SER A 128 19.20 8.39 0.01
N GLY A 129 20.24 8.05 0.75
CA GLY A 129 20.87 8.97 1.69
C GLY A 129 19.90 9.39 2.80
N LYS A 130 19.71 10.72 2.97
CA LYS A 130 18.75 11.29 3.95
C LYS A 130 17.32 11.47 3.39
N ALA A 131 17.09 11.06 2.15
CA ALA A 131 15.81 11.14 1.47
C ALA A 131 15.33 9.77 1.02
N ALA A 132 14.26 9.69 0.25
CA ALA A 132 13.87 8.49 -0.48
C ALA A 132 13.84 8.77 -1.98
N LYS A 133 13.94 7.71 -2.76
CA LYS A 133 13.85 7.75 -4.23
C LYS A 133 12.73 6.85 -4.71
N SER A 134 11.85 7.40 -5.53
CA SER A 134 10.83 6.67 -6.26
C SER A 134 11.35 6.27 -7.64
N VAL A 135 11.28 4.98 -7.93
CA VAL A 135 11.64 4.41 -9.24
C VAL A 135 10.39 3.77 -9.83
N SER A 136 10.02 4.17 -11.04
CA SER A 136 8.85 3.60 -11.71
C SER A 136 9.05 2.11 -12.00
N LEU A 137 8.01 1.34 -11.77
CA LEU A 137 7.94 -0.05 -12.20
C LEU A 137 7.56 -0.12 -13.68
N LYS A 138 8.02 -1.18 -14.35
CA LYS A 138 7.46 -1.52 -15.66
C LYS A 138 5.98 -1.82 -15.47
N THR A 139 5.13 -0.96 -16.02
CA THR A 139 3.67 -1.05 -15.87
C THR A 139 3.08 -1.39 -17.24
N ARG A 140 2.38 -2.53 -17.32
CA ARG A 140 1.68 -2.96 -18.55
C ARG A 140 0.31 -2.29 -18.61
N VAL A 141 -0.01 -1.68 -19.74
CA VAL A 141 -1.34 -1.13 -20.01
C VAL A 141 -2.28 -2.26 -20.43
N LEU A 142 -3.47 -2.29 -19.82
CA LEU A 142 -4.51 -3.29 -20.11
C LEU A 142 -5.28 -2.94 -21.39
#